data_e06fda546c93d8951533da6a9a58128d
#
_entry.id   e06fda546c93d8951533da6a9a58128d
#
_cell.length_a   1.000
_cell.length_b   1.000
_cell.length_c   1.000
_cell.angle_alpha   90.00
_cell.angle_beta   90.00
_cell.angle_gamma   90.00
#
_symmetry.space_group_name_H-M   'P 1'
#
loop_
_entity.id
_entity.type
_entity.pdbx_description
1 polymer ?
#
loop_
_entity_poly.entity_id
_entity_poly.type
_entity_poly.pdbx_seq_one_letter_code
_entity_poly.pdbx_strand_id
1 'polypeptide(L)'
;MGGSIDDDAAAFLDAWHRAERGEHVHERVLAFESWEGLAQVMTGERYRLLRHLHEHPEPSVSALAKALGRQYRRVHADVAALEQAGLLDRSHGTVRTTADRITADVRL
;
A
#
# COMPACT_ATOMS: atom_id res chain seq x y z
N MET A 1 17.13 12.97 -2.92
CA MET A 1 17.37 12.28 -4.10
C MET A 1 18.25 11.07 -3.97
N GLY A 2 19.46 11.19 -3.57
CA GLY A 2 20.33 10.05 -3.45
C GLY A 2 19.90 9.01 -2.44
N GLY A 3 19.04 9.37 -1.51
CA GLY A 3 18.59 8.46 -0.47
C GLY A 3 17.79 7.26 -0.95
N SER A 4 17.11 7.38 -2.10
CA SER A 4 16.28 6.28 -2.59
C SER A 4 17.10 5.07 -3.00
N ILE A 5 18.32 5.27 -3.51
CA ILE A 5 19.21 4.15 -3.87
C ILE A 5 19.71 3.44 -2.62
N ASP A 6 20.08 4.20 -1.60
CA ASP A 6 20.53 3.62 -0.33
C ASP A 6 19.39 2.88 0.36
N ASP A 7 18.16 3.43 0.31
CA ASP A 7 16.99 2.78 0.90
C ASP A 7 16.68 1.46 0.19
N ASP A 8 16.79 1.42 -1.14
CA ASP A 8 16.57 0.21 -1.91
C ASP A 8 17.63 -0.85 -1.60
N ALA A 9 18.88 -0.44 -1.48
CA ALA A 9 19.97 -1.34 -1.13
C ALA A 9 19.79 -1.89 0.28
N ALA A 10 19.40 -1.05 1.24
CA ALA A 10 19.17 -1.47 2.61
C ALA A 10 18.01 -2.45 2.70
N ALA A 11 16.92 -2.21 1.96
CA ALA A 11 15.78 -3.12 1.94
C ALA A 11 16.17 -4.47 1.34
N PHE A 12 16.97 -4.47 0.27
CA PHE A 12 17.45 -5.69 -0.35
C PHE A 12 18.32 -6.49 0.61
N LEU A 13 19.26 -5.84 1.28
CA LEU A 13 20.17 -6.51 2.23
C LEU A 13 19.40 -7.07 3.42
N ASP A 14 18.39 -6.34 3.91
CA ASP A 14 17.57 -6.83 5.01
C ASP A 14 16.82 -8.09 4.61
N ALA A 15 16.22 -8.10 3.42
CA ALA A 15 15.52 -9.27 2.90
C ALA A 15 16.50 -10.45 2.73
N TRP A 16 17.68 -10.18 2.21
CA TRP A 16 18.71 -11.19 2.03
C TRP A 16 19.13 -11.81 3.38
N HIS A 17 19.38 -10.96 4.38
CA HIS A 17 19.78 -11.43 5.71
C HIS A 17 18.68 -12.27 6.36
N ARG A 18 17.42 -11.88 6.18
CA ARG A 18 16.30 -12.66 6.71
C ARG A 18 16.20 -14.02 6.04
N ALA A 19 16.41 -14.06 4.73
CA ALA A 19 16.43 -15.30 3.98
C ALA A 19 17.55 -16.24 4.45
N GLU A 20 18.74 -15.68 4.71
CA GLU A 20 19.86 -16.45 5.21
C GLU A 20 19.58 -17.07 6.58
N ARG A 21 18.78 -16.38 7.41
CA ARG A 21 18.39 -16.90 8.72
C ARG A 21 17.24 -17.90 8.64
N GLY A 22 16.82 -18.27 7.44
CA GLY A 22 15.72 -19.21 7.25
C GLY A 22 14.33 -18.60 7.40
N GLU A 23 14.23 -17.29 7.46
CA GLU A 23 12.96 -16.60 7.51
C GLU A 23 12.35 -16.55 6.11
N HIS A 24 11.01 -16.74 6.04
CA HIS A 24 10.31 -16.62 4.78
C HIS A 24 10.02 -15.15 4.50
N VAL A 25 10.56 -14.67 3.39
CA VAL A 25 10.31 -13.29 2.94
C VAL A 25 9.30 -13.37 1.80
N HIS A 26 8.03 -13.06 2.12
CA HIS A 26 6.94 -13.04 1.14
C HIS A 26 6.45 -11.61 1.00
N GLU A 27 7.10 -10.87 0.12
CA GLU A 27 6.69 -9.51 -0.18
C GLU A 27 5.75 -9.54 -1.39
N ARG A 28 4.55 -8.96 -1.21
CA ARG A 28 3.58 -8.80 -2.28
C ARG A 28 3.81 -7.45 -2.94
N VAL A 29 4.10 -7.46 -4.23
CA VAL A 29 4.38 -6.23 -4.97
C VAL A 29 3.31 -6.02 -6.02
N LEU A 30 2.71 -4.83 -6.03
CA LEU A 30 1.81 -4.42 -7.10
C LEU A 30 2.56 -3.43 -8.00
N ALA A 31 2.71 -3.79 -9.27
CA ALA A 31 3.44 -2.96 -10.24
C ALA A 31 2.46 -2.26 -11.17
N PHE A 32 2.56 -0.94 -11.25
CA PHE A 32 1.85 -0.16 -12.26
C PHE A 32 2.74 -0.04 -13.50
N GLU A 33 2.13 -0.12 -14.67
CA GLU A 33 2.86 -0.06 -15.92
C GLU A 33 3.48 1.31 -16.18
N SER A 34 2.93 2.37 -15.58
CA SER A 34 3.41 3.72 -15.79
C SER A 34 3.19 4.59 -14.57
N TRP A 35 3.94 5.70 -14.52
CA TRP A 35 3.72 6.72 -13.50
C TRP A 35 2.31 7.32 -13.58
N GLU A 36 1.82 7.56 -14.79
CA GLU A 36 0.48 8.13 -14.99
C GLU A 36 -0.59 7.24 -14.37
N GLY A 37 -0.48 5.93 -14.57
CA GLY A 37 -1.44 4.98 -13.99
C GLY A 37 -1.46 5.05 -12.48
N LEU A 38 -0.29 5.11 -11.85
CA LEU A 38 -0.21 5.24 -10.40
C LEU A 38 -0.73 6.59 -9.95
N ALA A 39 -0.38 7.66 -10.65
CA ALA A 39 -0.75 9.03 -10.28
C ALA A 39 -2.26 9.26 -10.32
N GLN A 40 -2.98 8.57 -11.19
CA GLN A 40 -4.43 8.67 -11.27
C GLN A 40 -5.13 8.09 -10.05
N VAL A 41 -4.49 7.15 -9.38
CA VAL A 41 -5.08 6.45 -8.24
C VAL A 41 -4.57 7.00 -6.92
N MET A 42 -3.28 7.32 -6.85
CA MET A 42 -2.63 7.63 -5.59
C MET A 42 -2.67 9.12 -5.28
N THR A 43 -3.20 9.46 -4.11
CA THR A 43 -3.12 10.80 -3.53
C THR A 43 -2.45 10.67 -2.18
N GLY A 44 -2.06 11.81 -1.60
CA GLY A 44 -1.48 11.79 -0.25
C GLY A 44 -2.40 11.17 0.78
N GLU A 45 -3.72 11.47 0.70
CA GLU A 45 -4.71 10.90 1.60
C GLU A 45 -4.85 9.40 1.42
N ARG A 46 -4.86 8.93 0.17
CA ARG A 46 -4.95 7.49 -0.12
C ARG A 46 -3.69 6.76 0.30
N TYR A 47 -2.54 7.40 0.15
CA TYR A 47 -1.29 6.82 0.62
C TYR A 47 -1.30 6.61 2.13
N ARG A 48 -1.74 7.64 2.89
CA ARG A 48 -1.83 7.53 4.34
C ARG A 48 -2.83 6.46 4.77
N LEU A 49 -3.93 6.34 4.04
CA LEU A 49 -4.94 5.31 4.27
C LEU A 49 -4.33 3.91 4.08
N LEU A 50 -3.59 3.71 2.99
CA LEU A 50 -2.93 2.44 2.73
C LEU A 50 -1.88 2.12 3.79
N ARG A 51 -1.10 3.12 4.20
CA ARG A 51 -0.11 2.93 5.25
C ARG A 51 -0.75 2.48 6.56
N HIS A 52 -1.87 3.10 6.92
CA HIS A 52 -2.60 2.68 8.12
C HIS A 52 -3.08 1.24 8.01
N LEU A 53 -3.72 0.90 6.90
CA LEU A 53 -4.27 -0.45 6.71
C LEU A 53 -3.19 -1.52 6.62
N HIS A 54 -2.04 -1.18 6.12
CA HIS A 54 -0.93 -2.12 6.05
C HIS A 54 -0.50 -2.58 7.44
N GLU A 55 -0.52 -1.67 8.40
CA GLU A 55 -0.16 -1.97 9.78
C GLU A 55 -1.36 -2.47 10.59
N HIS A 56 -2.55 -1.93 10.32
CA HIS A 56 -3.76 -2.20 11.10
C HIS A 56 -4.96 -2.40 10.17
N PRO A 57 -5.19 -3.64 9.71
CA PRO A 57 -6.45 -3.92 9.00
C PRO A 57 -7.64 -3.53 9.86
N GLU A 58 -8.69 -3.01 9.23
CA GLU A 58 -9.86 -2.51 9.95
C GLU A 58 -11.08 -3.37 9.66
N PRO A 59 -11.96 -3.52 10.64
CA PRO A 59 -13.14 -4.38 10.46
C PRO A 59 -14.21 -3.77 9.54
N SER A 60 -14.12 -2.49 9.24
CA SER A 60 -15.09 -1.82 8.37
C SER A 60 -14.54 -0.49 7.88
N VAL A 61 -15.20 0.06 6.84
CA VAL A 61 -14.86 1.41 6.36
C VAL A 61 -15.17 2.45 7.44
N SER A 62 -16.23 2.22 8.22
CA SER A 62 -16.59 3.13 9.31
C SER A 62 -15.48 3.17 10.37
N ALA A 63 -14.94 2.01 10.75
CA ALA A 63 -13.85 1.94 11.71
C ALA A 63 -12.60 2.62 11.16
N LEU A 64 -12.32 2.41 9.87
CA LEU A 64 -11.19 3.05 9.21
C LEU A 64 -11.33 4.58 9.23
N ALA A 65 -12.52 5.09 8.91
CA ALA A 65 -12.76 6.54 8.92
C ALA A 65 -12.52 7.13 10.31
N LYS A 66 -12.97 6.44 11.36
CA LYS A 66 -12.72 6.88 12.73
C LYS A 66 -11.23 6.87 13.07
N ALA A 67 -10.52 5.81 12.68
CA ALA A 67 -9.09 5.69 12.94
C ALA A 67 -8.31 6.81 12.25
N LEU A 68 -8.72 7.20 11.04
CA LEU A 68 -8.06 8.25 10.29
C LEU A 68 -8.51 9.66 10.67
N GLY A 69 -9.60 9.78 11.46
CA GLY A 69 -10.17 11.08 11.79
C GLY A 69 -10.74 11.80 10.58
N ARG A 70 -11.29 11.07 9.62
CA ARG A 70 -11.82 11.61 8.37
C ARG A 70 -13.29 11.28 8.21
N GLN A 71 -13.97 12.05 7.36
CA GLN A 71 -15.36 11.81 7.05
C GLN A 71 -15.58 10.48 6.35
N TYR A 72 -16.56 9.74 6.79
CA TYR A 72 -16.89 8.43 6.24
C TYR A 72 -17.04 8.44 4.72
N ARG A 73 -17.78 9.42 4.19
CA ARG A 73 -18.06 9.49 2.76
C ARG A 73 -16.78 9.58 1.93
N ARG A 74 -15.83 10.39 2.38
CA ARG A 74 -14.56 10.55 1.69
C ARG A 74 -13.69 9.29 1.79
N VAL A 75 -13.66 8.69 2.96
CA VAL A 75 -12.90 7.44 3.16
C VAL A 75 -13.51 6.33 2.32
N HIS A 76 -14.84 6.24 2.29
CA HIS A 76 -15.52 5.25 1.47
C HIS A 76 -15.17 5.39 -0.01
N ALA A 77 -15.14 6.63 -0.53
CA ALA A 77 -14.77 6.89 -1.92
C ALA A 77 -13.33 6.48 -2.20
N ASP A 78 -12.41 6.79 -1.27
CA ASP A 78 -11.00 6.40 -1.41
C ASP A 78 -10.85 4.88 -1.39
N VAL A 79 -11.54 4.21 -0.49
CA VAL A 79 -11.50 2.74 -0.39
C VAL A 79 -12.02 2.12 -1.69
N ALA A 80 -13.13 2.62 -2.23
CA ALA A 80 -13.70 2.10 -3.46
C ALA A 80 -12.72 2.25 -4.64
N ALA A 81 -12.07 3.43 -4.74
CA ALA A 81 -11.11 3.68 -5.80
C ALA A 81 -9.87 2.78 -5.67
N LEU A 82 -9.38 2.61 -4.46
CA LEU A 82 -8.21 1.76 -4.21
C LEU A 82 -8.54 0.29 -4.41
N GLU A 83 -9.73 -0.14 -4.04
CA GLU A 83 -10.17 -1.51 -4.28
C GLU A 83 -10.27 -1.79 -5.76
N GLN A 84 -10.84 -0.87 -6.53
CA GLN A 84 -10.95 -1.03 -7.97
C GLN A 84 -9.58 -1.08 -8.65
N ALA A 85 -8.61 -0.38 -8.11
CA ALA A 85 -7.24 -0.42 -8.61
C ALA A 85 -6.47 -1.67 -8.17
N GLY A 86 -7.07 -2.51 -7.34
CA GLY A 86 -6.45 -3.74 -6.87
C GLY A 86 -5.55 -3.58 -5.65
N LEU A 87 -5.58 -2.42 -5.00
CA LEU A 87 -4.72 -2.12 -3.85
C LEU A 87 -5.35 -2.48 -2.51
N LEU A 88 -6.65 -2.67 -2.48
CA LEU A 88 -7.39 -3.01 -1.28
C LEU A 88 -8.30 -4.20 -1.53
N ASP A 89 -8.60 -4.90 -0.45
CA ASP A 89 -9.55 -5.99 -0.43
C ASP A 89 -10.50 -5.81 0.75
N ARG A 90 -11.80 -6.02 0.49
CA ARG A 90 -12.83 -5.94 1.53
C ARG A 90 -13.52 -7.28 1.75
N SER A 91 -12.95 -8.36 1.27
CA SER A 91 -13.57 -9.67 1.47
C SER A 91 -13.63 -10.02 2.95
N HIS A 92 -14.67 -10.75 3.32
CA HIS A 92 -14.91 -11.21 4.69
C HIS A 92 -15.09 -10.05 5.69
N GLY A 93 -15.50 -8.88 5.20
CA GLY A 93 -15.82 -7.74 6.06
C GLY A 93 -14.62 -6.94 6.55
N THR A 94 -13.42 -7.42 6.36
CA THR A 94 -12.21 -6.72 6.79
C THR A 94 -11.62 -5.92 5.65
N VAL A 95 -11.25 -4.68 5.91
CA VAL A 95 -10.56 -3.82 4.95
C VAL A 95 -9.06 -3.98 5.15
N ARG A 96 -8.36 -4.41 4.10
CA ARG A 96 -6.92 -4.68 4.17
C ARG A 96 -6.24 -4.35 2.85
N THR A 97 -4.92 -4.15 2.91
CA THR A 97 -4.12 -3.95 1.70
C THR A 97 -3.83 -5.29 1.02
N THR A 98 -3.65 -5.24 -0.30
CA THR A 98 -3.30 -6.43 -1.09
C THR A 98 -1.81 -6.54 -1.35
N ALA A 99 -1.06 -5.45 -1.16
CA ALA A 99 0.36 -5.41 -1.45
C ALA A 99 1.14 -4.79 -0.30
N ASP A 100 2.40 -5.17 -0.21
CA ASP A 100 3.34 -4.61 0.76
C ASP A 100 4.15 -3.48 0.14
N ARG A 101 4.28 -3.48 -1.18
CA ARG A 101 5.02 -2.47 -1.93
C ARG A 101 4.36 -2.20 -3.27
N ILE A 102 4.40 -0.95 -3.67
CA ILE A 102 3.86 -0.50 -4.94
C ILE A 102 5.00 0.08 -5.75
N THR A 103 5.09 -0.30 -7.02
CA THR A 103 6.10 0.22 -7.93
C THR A 103 5.43 0.77 -9.18
N ALA A 104 6.14 1.64 -9.89
CA ALA A 104 5.70 2.15 -11.18
C ALA A 104 6.90 2.27 -12.09
N ASP A 105 6.71 1.96 -13.38
CA ASP A 105 7.74 2.13 -14.38
C ASP A 105 7.68 3.57 -14.90
N VAL A 106 8.73 4.33 -14.65
CA VAL A 106 8.80 5.75 -15.05
C VAL A 106 9.75 5.86 -16.23
N ARG A 107 9.18 6.14 -17.39
CA ARG A 107 9.96 6.32 -18.61
C ARG A 107 9.97 7.78 -19.03
N LEU A 108 11.09 8.24 -19.47
CA LEU A 108 11.26 9.62 -19.91
C LEU A 108 11.10 9.77 -21.42
#